data_a11c2de9537adbe182a90628065aa593
#
_entry.id   a11c2de9537adbe182a90628065aa593
#
_cell.length_a   1.000
_cell.length_b   1.000
_cell.length_c   1.000
_cell.angle_alpha   90.00
_cell.angle_beta   90.00
_cell.angle_gamma   90.00
#
_symmetry.space_group_name_H-M   'P 1'
#
loop_
_entity.id
_entity.type
_entity.pdbx_description
1 polymer ?
#
loop_
_entity_poly.entity_id
_entity_poly.type
_entity_poly.pdbx_seq_one_letter_code
_entity_poly.pdbx_strand_id
1 'polypeptide(L)'
;MRFLLLAAAITLAAPTLAAQQPANPDVVLANFSFAPKILHLHAAQSTTIHFVNNGSGGHDFTAAEFFAAATMDAANRAKVGGAKGRVSLGKGKSIDVTLIPRAGTYKAHCSHFMHSSLGMTGQIVVA
;
A
#
# COMPACT_ATOMS: atom_id res chain seq x y z
N MET A 1 -31.55 31.01 -51.83
CA MET A 1 -30.56 30.05 -51.26
C MET A 1 -30.28 30.46 -49.84
N ARG A 2 -30.76 29.67 -48.87
CA ARG A 2 -30.52 29.90 -47.45
C ARG A 2 -29.45 28.89 -47.01
N PHE A 3 -28.27 29.40 -46.66
CA PHE A 3 -27.21 28.57 -46.05
C PHE A 3 -27.48 28.42 -44.56
N LEU A 4 -27.78 27.19 -44.13
CA LEU A 4 -27.80 26.83 -42.71
C LEU A 4 -26.34 26.58 -42.29
N LEU A 5 -25.83 27.41 -41.41
CA LEU A 5 -24.57 27.17 -40.68
C LEU A 5 -24.88 26.24 -39.49
N LEU A 6 -24.46 24.98 -39.60
CA LEU A 6 -24.43 24.07 -38.44
C LEU A 6 -23.23 24.44 -37.57
N ALA A 7 -23.47 25.00 -36.40
CA ALA A 7 -22.45 25.18 -35.39
C ALA A 7 -22.26 23.84 -34.64
N ALA A 8 -21.13 23.16 -34.87
CA ALA A 8 -20.74 21.99 -34.09
C ALA A 8 -20.19 22.47 -32.73
N ALA A 9 -20.92 22.18 -31.67
CA ALA A 9 -20.43 22.43 -30.32
C ALA A 9 -19.43 21.33 -29.93
N ILE A 10 -18.16 21.68 -29.84
CA ILE A 10 -17.10 20.82 -29.36
C ILE A 10 -17.15 20.89 -27.82
N THR A 11 -17.68 19.85 -27.18
CA THR A 11 -17.60 19.69 -25.73
C THR A 11 -16.20 19.19 -25.35
N LEU A 12 -15.35 20.09 -24.82
CA LEU A 12 -14.10 19.70 -24.19
C LEU A 12 -14.44 19.02 -22.85
N ALA A 13 -14.29 17.69 -22.80
CA ALA A 13 -14.29 16.97 -21.54
C ALA A 13 -13.00 17.32 -20.80
N ALA A 14 -13.11 17.99 -19.64
CA ALA A 14 -11.98 18.25 -18.76
C ALA A 14 -11.48 16.91 -18.19
N PRO A 15 -10.15 16.66 -18.18
CA PRO A 15 -9.61 15.47 -17.55
C PRO A 15 -9.88 15.56 -16.04
N THR A 16 -10.60 14.57 -15.51
CA THR A 16 -10.74 14.40 -14.07
C THR A 16 -9.37 13.98 -13.52
N LEU A 17 -8.76 14.86 -12.71
CA LEU A 17 -7.59 14.51 -11.91
C LEU A 17 -8.05 13.45 -10.89
N ALA A 18 -7.76 12.18 -11.16
CA ALA A 18 -7.82 11.15 -10.14
C ALA A 18 -6.79 11.52 -9.06
N ALA A 19 -7.22 11.50 -7.78
CA ALA A 19 -6.32 11.73 -6.66
C ALA A 19 -5.17 10.72 -6.75
N GLN A 20 -3.96 11.19 -7.09
CA GLN A 20 -2.77 10.34 -7.15
C GLN A 20 -2.34 10.02 -5.73
N GLN A 21 -2.29 8.74 -5.41
CA GLN A 21 -1.70 8.26 -4.18
C GLN A 21 -0.20 8.59 -4.16
N PRO A 22 0.38 8.95 -2.99
CA PRO A 22 1.81 9.21 -2.89
C PRO A 22 2.62 8.05 -3.47
N ALA A 23 3.68 8.35 -4.22
CA ALA A 23 4.60 7.34 -4.75
C ALA A 23 5.28 6.53 -3.64
N ASN A 24 5.39 7.12 -2.43
CA ASN A 24 5.98 6.52 -1.23
C ASN A 24 4.98 6.66 -0.07
N PRO A 25 4.08 5.69 0.09
CA PRO A 25 3.04 5.76 1.12
C PRO A 25 3.58 5.42 2.51
N ASP A 26 2.94 6.01 3.53
CA ASP A 26 3.12 5.60 4.92
C ASP A 26 2.11 4.50 5.28
N VAL A 27 2.57 3.54 6.07
CA VAL A 27 1.72 2.56 6.75
C VAL A 27 1.96 2.67 8.25
N VAL A 28 0.95 3.14 8.95
CA VAL A 28 1.00 3.30 10.41
C VAL A 28 0.43 2.07 11.09
N LEU A 29 1.24 1.42 11.93
CA LEU A 29 0.81 0.36 12.82
C LEU A 29 0.41 1.02 14.14
N ALA A 30 -0.85 0.92 14.50
CA ALA A 30 -1.38 1.40 15.77
C ALA A 30 -1.94 0.21 16.57
N ASN A 31 -2.40 0.47 17.78
CA ASN A 31 -3.05 -0.60 18.54
C ASN A 31 -4.29 -1.10 17.81
N PHE A 32 -4.27 -2.35 17.39
CA PHE A 32 -5.36 -3.07 16.70
C PHE A 32 -5.78 -2.49 15.35
N SER A 33 -4.94 -1.68 14.69
CA SER A 33 -5.25 -1.12 13.38
C SER A 33 -4.03 -0.84 12.51
N PHE A 34 -4.26 -0.85 11.18
CA PHE A 34 -3.35 -0.27 10.19
C PHE A 34 -3.99 0.97 9.57
N ALA A 35 -3.18 1.98 9.31
CA ALA A 35 -3.62 3.15 8.54
C ALA A 35 -2.65 3.42 7.38
N PRO A 36 -3.10 3.39 6.13
CA PRO A 36 -4.48 3.10 5.72
C PRO A 36 -4.85 1.63 5.92
N LYS A 37 -6.13 1.34 6.10
CA LYS A 37 -6.61 -0.05 6.17
C LYS A 37 -6.51 -0.76 4.83
N ILE A 38 -6.70 -0.02 3.74
CA ILE A 38 -6.50 -0.48 2.37
C ILE A 38 -5.39 0.37 1.75
N LEU A 39 -4.25 -0.27 1.50
CA LEU A 39 -3.11 0.34 0.85
C LEU A 39 -3.23 0.15 -0.67
N HIS A 40 -3.28 1.24 -1.42
CA HIS A 40 -3.29 1.19 -2.88
C HIS A 40 -1.89 1.47 -3.43
N LEU A 41 -1.44 0.63 -4.35
CA LEU A 41 -0.14 0.76 -5.02
C LEU A 41 -0.30 0.64 -6.53
N HIS A 42 0.68 1.15 -7.28
CA HIS A 42 0.74 0.98 -8.73
C HIS A 42 1.62 -0.22 -9.09
N ALA A 43 1.06 -1.12 -9.90
CA ALA A 43 1.78 -2.28 -10.41
C ALA A 43 3.02 -1.88 -11.23
N ALA A 44 4.10 -2.64 -11.10
CA ALA A 44 5.34 -2.48 -11.84
C ALA A 44 6.05 -1.13 -11.61
N GLN A 45 5.66 -0.37 -10.60
CA GLN A 45 6.28 0.90 -10.23
C GLN A 45 7.07 0.76 -8.93
N SER A 46 8.36 1.10 -8.96
CA SER A 46 9.19 1.11 -7.75
C SER A 46 8.61 2.03 -6.70
N THR A 47 8.43 1.51 -5.50
CA THR A 47 7.74 2.16 -4.39
C THR A 47 8.52 1.93 -3.10
N THR A 48 8.68 2.96 -2.30
CA THR A 48 9.20 2.85 -0.93
C THR A 48 8.04 3.02 0.04
N ILE A 49 7.74 1.97 0.80
CA ILE A 49 6.71 2.00 1.84
C ILE A 49 7.40 2.31 3.17
N HIS A 50 6.95 3.38 3.83
CA HIS A 50 7.41 3.75 5.16
C HIS A 50 6.48 3.14 6.21
N PHE A 51 6.97 2.15 6.96
CA PHE A 51 6.23 1.55 8.08
C PHE A 51 6.65 2.21 9.37
N VAL A 52 5.68 2.62 10.18
CA VAL A 52 5.92 3.23 11.50
C VAL A 52 4.97 2.63 12.53
N ASN A 53 5.51 2.26 13.70
CA ASN A 53 4.72 1.75 14.81
C ASN A 53 4.44 2.86 15.83
N ASN A 54 3.22 3.36 15.84
CA ASN A 54 2.71 4.34 16.80
C ASN A 54 1.93 3.69 17.95
N GLY A 55 1.89 2.37 18.02
CA GLY A 55 1.24 1.64 19.09
C GLY A 55 2.01 1.68 20.41
N SER A 56 1.38 1.17 21.47
CA SER A 56 1.97 1.12 22.82
C SER A 56 2.89 -0.09 23.04
N GLY A 57 2.94 -1.02 22.12
CA GLY A 57 3.81 -2.21 22.14
C GLY A 57 4.29 -2.59 20.75
N GLY A 58 4.89 -3.77 20.61
CA GLY A 58 5.34 -4.31 19.34
C GLY A 58 4.17 -4.70 18.44
N HIS A 59 4.28 -4.39 17.16
CA HIS A 59 3.35 -4.77 16.11
C HIS A 59 4.10 -5.25 14.88
N ASP A 60 3.42 -5.97 14.00
CA ASP A 60 3.97 -6.32 12.71
C ASP A 60 2.93 -6.15 11.59
N PHE A 61 3.45 -5.98 10.39
CA PHE A 61 2.69 -5.99 9.16
C PHE A 61 3.09 -7.25 8.39
N THR A 62 2.26 -8.27 8.48
CA THR A 62 2.47 -9.56 7.83
C THR A 62 1.60 -9.65 6.58
N ALA A 63 2.26 -9.77 5.42
CA ALA A 63 1.62 -9.88 4.11
C ALA A 63 2.49 -10.79 3.22
N ALA A 64 2.59 -12.06 3.59
CA ALA A 64 3.53 -13.00 2.98
C ALA A 64 3.36 -13.12 1.47
N GLU A 65 2.13 -13.20 0.97
CA GLU A 65 1.83 -13.31 -0.46
C GLU A 65 2.22 -12.04 -1.22
N PHE A 66 1.95 -10.86 -0.65
CA PHE A 66 2.33 -9.58 -1.24
C PHE A 66 3.84 -9.46 -1.38
N PHE A 67 4.58 -9.66 -0.30
CA PHE A 67 6.03 -9.54 -0.32
C PHE A 67 6.68 -10.63 -1.18
N ALA A 68 6.12 -11.84 -1.23
CA ALA A 68 6.63 -12.91 -2.10
C ALA A 68 6.44 -12.58 -3.59
N ALA A 69 5.33 -11.95 -3.97
CA ALA A 69 5.03 -11.56 -5.35
C ALA A 69 5.82 -10.32 -5.80
N ALA A 70 6.25 -9.46 -4.87
CA ALA A 70 6.99 -8.24 -5.18
C ALA A 70 8.45 -8.54 -5.54
N THR A 71 9.01 -7.72 -6.42
CA THR A 71 10.44 -7.71 -6.71
C THR A 71 11.16 -6.76 -5.76
N MET A 72 12.20 -7.23 -5.11
CA MET A 72 13.06 -6.41 -4.24
C MET A 72 14.47 -6.98 -4.15
N ASP A 73 15.43 -6.15 -3.80
CA ASP A 73 16.80 -6.58 -3.58
C ASP A 73 16.96 -7.36 -2.26
N ALA A 74 18.14 -7.95 -2.05
CA ALA A 74 18.42 -8.76 -0.87
C ALA A 74 18.33 -7.95 0.44
N ALA A 75 18.72 -6.69 0.44
CA ALA A 75 18.66 -5.83 1.62
C ALA A 75 17.21 -5.54 2.04
N ASN A 76 16.34 -5.21 1.09
CA ASN A 76 14.91 -5.02 1.35
C ASN A 76 14.21 -6.34 1.69
N ARG A 77 14.61 -7.44 1.06
CA ARG A 77 14.09 -8.78 1.38
C ARG A 77 14.37 -9.15 2.85
N ALA A 78 15.55 -8.84 3.35
CA ALA A 78 15.89 -9.05 4.75
C ALA A 78 15.00 -8.24 5.72
N LYS A 79 14.63 -7.01 5.35
CA LYS A 79 13.74 -6.15 6.16
C LYS A 79 12.34 -6.74 6.38
N VAL A 80 11.88 -7.57 5.47
CA VAL A 80 10.59 -8.29 5.58
C VAL A 80 10.75 -9.72 6.09
N GLY A 81 11.90 -10.05 6.68
CA GLY A 81 12.17 -11.37 7.22
C GLY A 81 12.26 -12.48 6.16
N GLY A 82 12.69 -12.15 4.94
CA GLY A 82 12.78 -13.09 3.83
C GLY A 82 11.41 -13.69 3.48
N ALA A 83 11.31 -15.01 3.47
CA ALA A 83 10.09 -15.74 3.16
C ALA A 83 8.94 -15.53 4.15
N LYS A 84 9.21 -15.01 5.36
CA LYS A 84 8.16 -14.70 6.34
C LYS A 84 7.21 -13.61 5.87
N GLY A 85 7.69 -12.68 5.04
CA GLY A 85 6.88 -11.57 4.53
C GLY A 85 6.28 -10.72 5.65
N ARG A 86 7.10 -10.30 6.60
CA ARG A 86 6.70 -9.64 7.84
C ARG A 86 7.63 -8.49 8.17
N VAL A 87 7.07 -7.30 8.35
CA VAL A 87 7.74 -6.13 8.92
C VAL A 87 7.42 -6.08 10.40
N SER A 88 8.39 -6.38 11.26
CA SER A 88 8.23 -6.38 12.72
C SER A 88 8.85 -5.11 13.30
N LEU A 89 8.07 -4.33 14.04
CA LEU A 89 8.51 -3.08 14.64
C LEU A 89 8.20 -3.03 16.13
N GLY A 90 9.22 -2.73 16.92
CA GLY A 90 9.04 -2.35 18.31
C GLY A 90 8.35 -0.99 18.44
N LYS A 91 7.89 -0.65 19.64
CA LYS A 91 7.25 0.63 19.94
C LYS A 91 8.09 1.80 19.45
N GLY A 92 7.49 2.71 18.69
CA GLY A 92 8.11 3.93 18.17
C GLY A 92 9.13 3.72 17.06
N LYS A 93 9.30 2.51 16.56
CA LYS A 93 10.25 2.19 15.48
C LYS A 93 9.61 2.37 14.11
N SER A 94 10.46 2.60 13.12
CA SER A 94 10.07 2.71 11.71
C SER A 94 11.11 2.05 10.80
N ILE A 95 10.69 1.71 9.58
CA ILE A 95 11.55 1.14 8.56
C ILE A 95 11.00 1.47 7.17
N ASP A 96 11.88 1.67 6.20
CA ASP A 96 11.54 1.84 4.79
C ASP A 96 11.81 0.54 4.04
N VAL A 97 10.83 0.11 3.25
CA VAL A 97 10.95 -1.05 2.37
C VAL A 97 10.71 -0.62 0.94
N THR A 98 11.71 -0.78 0.08
CA THR A 98 11.61 -0.48 -1.35
C THR A 98 11.38 -1.76 -2.14
N LEU A 99 10.36 -1.72 -2.99
CA LEU A 99 9.95 -2.87 -3.79
C LEU A 99 9.22 -2.42 -5.07
N ILE A 100 9.11 -3.36 -6.01
CA ILE A 100 8.24 -3.21 -7.18
C ILE A 100 7.07 -4.16 -6.98
N PRO A 101 5.84 -3.64 -6.75
CA PRO A 101 4.70 -4.48 -6.45
C PRO A 101 4.15 -5.14 -7.71
N ARG A 102 3.58 -6.33 -7.55
CA ARG A 102 2.86 -7.05 -8.60
C ARG A 102 1.36 -6.85 -8.45
N ALA A 103 0.66 -6.64 -9.57
CA ALA A 103 -0.79 -6.49 -9.59
C ALA A 103 -1.51 -7.63 -8.86
N GLY A 104 -2.52 -7.28 -8.07
CA GLY A 104 -3.31 -8.20 -7.29
C GLY A 104 -3.90 -7.55 -6.05
N THR A 105 -4.69 -8.33 -5.32
CA THR A 105 -5.25 -7.95 -4.02
C THR A 105 -4.73 -8.93 -2.97
N TYR A 106 -4.14 -8.38 -1.91
CA TYR A 106 -3.44 -9.16 -0.89
C TYR A 106 -3.99 -8.81 0.49
N LYS A 107 -3.93 -9.78 1.39
CA LYS A 107 -4.29 -9.59 2.80
C LYS A 107 -3.07 -9.22 3.62
N ALA A 108 -3.28 -8.39 4.65
CA ALA A 108 -2.30 -8.08 5.68
C ALA A 108 -2.92 -8.25 7.07
N HIS A 109 -2.10 -8.63 8.04
CA HIS A 109 -2.52 -8.77 9.43
C HIS A 109 -1.32 -8.56 10.37
N CYS A 110 -1.59 -8.27 11.63
CA CYS A 110 -0.60 -8.38 12.69
C CYS A 110 -0.61 -9.80 13.22
N SER A 111 0.56 -10.43 13.32
CA SER A 111 0.68 -11.82 13.81
C SER A 111 0.70 -11.96 15.32
N HIS A 112 0.73 -10.85 16.07
CA HIS A 112 0.69 -10.88 17.52
C HIS A 112 -0.63 -11.47 18.03
N PHE A 113 -0.58 -12.17 19.18
CA PHE A 113 -1.72 -12.85 19.76
C PHE A 113 -2.95 -11.94 19.87
N MET A 114 -4.08 -12.37 19.31
CA MET A 114 -5.38 -11.68 19.26
C MET A 114 -5.44 -10.33 18.51
N HIS A 115 -4.33 -9.77 18.02
CA HIS A 115 -4.37 -8.46 17.34
C HIS A 115 -5.21 -8.51 16.07
N SER A 116 -5.07 -9.54 15.23
CA SER A 116 -5.88 -9.68 14.02
C SER A 116 -7.36 -9.89 14.31
N SER A 117 -7.70 -10.70 15.33
CA SER A 117 -9.09 -10.93 15.75
C SER A 117 -9.74 -9.68 16.36
N LEU A 118 -8.94 -8.72 16.84
CA LEU A 118 -9.40 -7.42 17.35
C LEU A 118 -9.36 -6.31 16.30
N GLY A 119 -9.24 -6.65 15.00
CA GLY A 119 -9.34 -5.71 13.89
C GLY A 119 -8.01 -5.25 13.28
N MET A 120 -6.86 -5.78 13.73
CA MET A 120 -5.56 -5.44 13.13
C MET A 120 -5.32 -6.23 11.86
N THR A 121 -6.12 -5.93 10.86
CA THR A 121 -6.09 -6.49 9.50
C THR A 121 -6.16 -5.38 8.48
N GLY A 122 -5.71 -5.66 7.27
CA GLY A 122 -5.76 -4.73 6.15
C GLY A 122 -5.71 -5.44 4.81
N GLN A 123 -5.72 -4.65 3.77
CA GLN A 123 -5.57 -5.11 2.39
C GLN A 123 -4.55 -4.26 1.64
N ILE A 124 -3.93 -4.85 0.64
CA ILE A 124 -3.08 -4.17 -0.33
C ILE A 124 -3.68 -4.42 -1.70
N VAL A 125 -4.04 -3.34 -2.40
CA VAL A 125 -4.59 -3.39 -3.75
C VAL A 125 -3.56 -2.80 -4.70
N VAL A 126 -3.05 -3.62 -5.61
CA VAL A 126 -2.05 -3.23 -6.61
C VAL A 126 -2.69 -3.28 -8.00
N ALA A 127 -2.77 -2.13 -8.63
CA ALA A 127 -3.38 -1.99 -9.95
C ALA A 127 -2.49 -1.23 -10.95
#